data_80af3429b16a93d07a74f6c8487e1d10
#
_entry.id   80af3429b16a93d07a74f6c8487e1d10
#
_cell.length_a   1.000
_cell.length_b   1.000
_cell.length_c   1.000
_cell.angle_alpha   90.00
_cell.angle_beta   90.00
_cell.angle_gamma   90.00
#
_symmetry.space_group_name_H-M   'P 1'
#
loop_
_entity.id
_entity.type
_entity.pdbx_description
1 polymer ?
#
loop_
_entity_poly.entity_id
_entity_poly.type
_entity_poly.pdbx_seq_one_letter_code
_entity_poly.pdbx_strand_id
1 'polypeptide(L)'
;MNKLNLFRYVKRYSFLYLIAIVAMTAGTLLDQAAPLIVQHIIDDVLIAKKMEMLNFLLLGILGIGVGRCIFQYTKEYACDYAGSKIASEVRINLFQKIQSLSANFFDGINSGELMSRVKDDVDRIWDIAAFMGILMAEVVIRTVSTMFFMVRINWMLAIIPILGMFASGFIATRMEKQLDELYGAVAQEGSEMNNTAAENLTGVRTVKAFACEGFEIAKFHKHNQKFYELNIDLSRVFVKYNPMIQTITRLLSVISLLLGGLIVMKGNPLQGGAKMTVGELIAFTQYVGGMIWPMEMLGWLTNGLSSAKASVKRLNKIYAEMPEITDSTEVAGDEELNSALFSAFDINGDISFEHVTYEVTGKKEDSEDSETEALEAGEPRKILDDVSFDIKAGQTLGIMGSTGSGKTTIINLLKRMYDVTGGSIKLDGIDIRELPLPTLRRAISCVMQDIFLFSDTIDGNIRLGARESITTAEVRSALNQSHASEFVDKMEEKEQTVIGERGVGLSGGQKQRITIARALARKTPVLVLDDSTSALDTETEQEIQGVLAELSGMTKIIIAHRISAVRKADKIIVLDKGRVVECGTHDELLAKGGLYKETYDSQY
;
A
#
# COMPACT_ATOMS: atom_id res chain seq x y z
N MET A 1 16.84 -0.04 5.83
CA MET A 1 16.88 1.18 4.96
C MET A 1 15.87 2.17 5.54
N ASN A 2 16.34 3.25 6.21
CA ASN A 2 15.44 4.18 6.93
C ASN A 2 14.81 5.25 6.01
N LYS A 3 15.05 5.22 4.69
CA LYS A 3 14.53 6.21 3.74
C LYS A 3 14.55 5.69 2.31
N LEU A 4 13.49 5.92 1.55
CA LEU A 4 13.43 5.64 0.13
C LEU A 4 14.33 6.63 -0.62
N ASN A 5 15.38 6.13 -1.25
CA ASN A 5 16.30 6.95 -2.06
C ASN A 5 16.13 6.60 -3.54
N LEU A 6 15.23 7.31 -4.22
CA LEU A 6 14.95 7.10 -5.65
C LEU A 6 16.20 7.25 -6.52
N PHE A 7 17.11 8.15 -6.17
CA PHE A 7 18.36 8.34 -6.92
C PHE A 7 19.22 7.08 -6.98
N ARG A 8 19.22 6.27 -5.92
CA ARG A 8 19.95 4.99 -5.88
C ARG A 8 19.41 4.01 -6.92
N TYR A 9 18.07 3.95 -7.08
CA TYR A 9 17.43 3.08 -8.07
C TYR A 9 17.69 3.58 -9.49
N VAL A 10 17.53 4.89 -9.75
CA VAL A 10 17.84 5.50 -11.05
C VAL A 10 19.30 5.26 -11.44
N LYS A 11 20.25 5.41 -10.49
CA LYS A 11 21.67 5.13 -10.73
C LYS A 11 21.93 3.68 -11.14
N ARG A 12 21.19 2.73 -10.59
CA ARG A 12 21.32 1.29 -10.94
C ARG A 12 20.95 1.03 -12.40
N TYR A 13 19.95 1.76 -12.93
CA TYR A 13 19.48 1.63 -14.31
C TYR A 13 19.98 2.78 -15.20
N SER A 14 21.06 3.47 -14.81
CA SER A 14 21.59 4.65 -15.51
C SER A 14 21.92 4.41 -16.97
N PHE A 15 22.35 3.20 -17.35
CA PHE A 15 22.63 2.84 -18.73
C PHE A 15 21.37 2.88 -19.62
N LEU A 16 20.22 2.39 -19.11
CA LEU A 16 18.94 2.46 -19.83
C LEU A 16 18.48 3.91 -19.99
N TYR A 17 18.59 4.72 -18.93
CA TYR A 17 18.27 6.14 -19.00
C TYR A 17 19.19 6.90 -19.96
N LEU A 18 20.47 6.53 -20.04
CA LEU A 18 21.39 7.12 -21.01
C LEU A 18 20.93 6.80 -22.44
N ILE A 19 20.58 5.55 -22.74
CA ILE A 19 20.03 5.16 -24.04
C ILE A 19 18.76 5.96 -24.35
N ALA A 20 17.85 6.07 -23.38
CA ALA A 20 16.61 6.83 -23.53
C ALA A 20 16.86 8.32 -23.83
N ILE A 21 17.80 8.96 -23.11
CA ILE A 21 18.16 10.36 -23.32
C ILE A 21 18.80 10.57 -24.69
N VAL A 22 19.69 9.68 -25.12
CA VAL A 22 20.32 9.75 -26.44
C VAL A 22 19.27 9.56 -27.55
N ALA A 23 18.42 8.55 -27.43
CA ALA A 23 17.33 8.29 -28.39
C ALA A 23 16.34 9.47 -28.43
N MET A 24 15.92 10.00 -27.27
CA MET A 24 15.05 11.18 -27.17
C MET A 24 15.67 12.39 -27.86
N THR A 25 16.96 12.67 -27.57
CA THR A 25 17.64 13.84 -28.16
C THR A 25 17.77 13.68 -29.66
N ALA A 26 18.17 12.50 -30.16
CA ALA A 26 18.26 12.21 -31.57
C ALA A 26 16.90 12.32 -32.27
N GLY A 27 15.83 11.75 -31.68
CA GLY A 27 14.47 11.85 -32.20
C GLY A 27 13.96 13.28 -32.25
N THR A 28 14.22 14.07 -31.21
CA THR A 28 13.83 15.48 -31.16
C THR A 28 14.58 16.31 -32.22
N LEU A 29 15.89 16.10 -32.38
CA LEU A 29 16.65 16.82 -33.40
C LEU A 29 16.23 16.44 -34.81
N LEU A 30 15.89 15.16 -35.08
CA LEU A 30 15.33 14.75 -36.37
C LEU A 30 13.96 15.43 -36.63
N ASP A 31 13.13 15.53 -35.61
CA ASP A 31 11.83 16.24 -35.72
C ASP A 31 12.03 17.73 -36.09
N GLN A 32 13.07 18.37 -35.52
CA GLN A 32 13.44 19.76 -35.83
C GLN A 32 14.05 19.93 -37.24
N ALA A 33 14.57 18.86 -37.84
CA ALA A 33 15.09 18.91 -39.21
C ALA A 33 13.97 18.88 -40.29
N ALA A 34 12.80 18.38 -39.95
CA ALA A 34 11.68 18.26 -40.93
C ALA A 34 11.26 19.62 -41.52
N PRO A 35 11.07 20.73 -40.74
CA PRO A 35 10.76 22.04 -41.30
C PRO A 35 11.83 22.58 -42.23
N LEU A 36 13.13 22.26 -42.01
CA LEU A 36 14.20 22.67 -42.88
C LEU A 36 14.13 21.96 -44.27
N ILE A 37 13.78 20.68 -44.28
CA ILE A 37 13.58 19.97 -45.54
C ILE A 37 12.38 20.57 -46.29
N VAL A 38 11.29 20.90 -45.59
CA VAL A 38 10.13 21.58 -46.19
C VAL A 38 10.54 22.93 -46.78
N GLN A 39 11.39 23.70 -46.09
CA GLN A 39 11.98 24.92 -46.60
C GLN A 39 12.68 24.70 -47.93
N HIS A 40 13.59 23.71 -48.03
CA HIS A 40 14.29 23.39 -49.29
C HIS A 40 13.35 22.91 -50.40
N ILE A 41 12.31 22.15 -50.08
CA ILE A 41 11.30 21.76 -51.10
C ILE A 41 10.64 23.02 -51.71
N ILE A 42 10.33 24.00 -50.90
CA ILE A 42 9.66 25.22 -51.38
C ILE A 42 10.65 26.09 -52.14
N ASP A 43 11.80 26.39 -51.57
CA ASP A 43 12.75 27.34 -52.16
C ASP A 43 13.48 26.77 -53.36
N ASP A 44 14.01 25.53 -53.27
CA ASP A 44 14.83 24.94 -54.34
C ASP A 44 13.97 24.22 -55.40
N VAL A 45 12.94 23.44 -54.98
CA VAL A 45 12.17 22.65 -55.95
C VAL A 45 11.04 23.45 -56.58
N LEU A 46 10.20 24.10 -55.77
CA LEU A 46 9.01 24.81 -56.29
C LEU A 46 9.37 26.17 -56.92
N ILE A 47 10.20 26.97 -56.24
CA ILE A 47 10.54 28.32 -56.69
C ILE A 47 11.70 28.28 -57.69
N ALA A 48 12.80 27.61 -57.38
CA ALA A 48 13.97 27.50 -58.26
C ALA A 48 13.81 26.42 -59.36
N LYS A 49 12.70 25.62 -59.35
CA LYS A 49 12.36 24.56 -60.33
C LYS A 49 13.41 23.45 -60.47
N LYS A 50 14.20 23.16 -59.40
CA LYS A 50 15.19 22.07 -59.38
C LYS A 50 14.50 20.73 -59.07
N MET A 51 13.72 20.20 -60.01
CA MET A 51 12.91 18.98 -59.78
C MET A 51 13.75 17.73 -59.46
N GLU A 52 15.04 17.69 -59.82
CA GLU A 52 15.95 16.59 -59.53
C GLU A 52 16.14 16.34 -58.03
N MET A 53 16.02 17.38 -57.19
CA MET A 53 16.17 17.28 -55.75
C MET A 53 14.93 16.75 -55.05
N LEU A 54 13.75 16.76 -55.70
CA LEU A 54 12.47 16.42 -55.08
C LEU A 54 12.48 15.02 -54.44
N ASN A 55 12.92 14.01 -55.24
CA ASN A 55 12.92 12.62 -54.77
C ASN A 55 13.85 12.45 -53.57
N PHE A 56 15.00 13.11 -53.55
CA PHE A 56 15.95 13.07 -52.42
C PHE A 56 15.35 13.71 -51.16
N LEU A 57 14.70 14.85 -51.28
CA LEU A 57 14.07 15.55 -50.14
C LEU A 57 12.87 14.79 -49.61
N LEU A 58 12.05 14.16 -50.49
CA LEU A 58 10.94 13.29 -50.06
C LEU A 58 11.44 12.04 -49.31
N LEU A 59 12.51 11.41 -49.83
CA LEU A 59 13.17 10.32 -49.12
C LEU A 59 13.75 10.78 -47.75
N GLY A 60 14.24 12.01 -47.67
CA GLY A 60 14.68 12.64 -46.43
C GLY A 60 13.56 12.76 -45.39
N ILE A 61 12.36 13.25 -45.81
CA ILE A 61 11.19 13.32 -44.90
C ILE A 61 10.79 11.91 -44.44
N LEU A 62 10.74 10.95 -45.36
CA LEU A 62 10.43 9.56 -45.01
C LEU A 62 11.47 8.99 -44.02
N GLY A 63 12.77 9.27 -44.28
CA GLY A 63 13.87 8.87 -43.38
C GLY A 63 13.76 9.48 -41.97
N ILE A 64 13.36 10.78 -41.89
CA ILE A 64 13.09 11.42 -40.59
C ILE A 64 11.92 10.73 -39.89
N GLY A 65 10.83 10.43 -40.62
CA GLY A 65 9.68 9.75 -40.03
C GLY A 65 10.02 8.37 -39.45
N VAL A 66 10.74 7.55 -40.24
CA VAL A 66 11.18 6.22 -39.81
C VAL A 66 12.17 6.33 -38.66
N GLY A 67 13.18 7.19 -38.76
CA GLY A 67 14.17 7.42 -37.70
C GLY A 67 13.52 7.86 -36.40
N ARG A 68 12.57 8.78 -36.47
CA ARG A 68 11.78 9.22 -35.32
C ARG A 68 11.01 8.06 -34.65
N CYS A 69 10.36 7.21 -35.43
CA CYS A 69 9.65 6.04 -34.89
C CYS A 69 10.60 5.10 -34.14
N ILE A 70 11.80 4.84 -34.71
CA ILE A 70 12.80 3.98 -34.08
C ILE A 70 13.31 4.59 -32.77
N PHE A 71 13.66 5.87 -32.77
CA PHE A 71 14.15 6.53 -31.56
C PHE A 71 13.07 6.68 -30.50
N GLN A 72 11.84 6.99 -30.89
CA GLN A 72 10.69 7.07 -29.97
C GLN A 72 10.45 5.70 -29.31
N TYR A 73 10.40 4.63 -30.12
CA TYR A 73 10.24 3.27 -29.59
C TYR A 73 11.35 2.90 -28.60
N THR A 74 12.61 3.18 -28.98
CA THR A 74 13.77 2.89 -28.13
C THR A 74 13.71 3.66 -26.79
N LYS A 75 13.32 4.94 -26.82
CA LYS A 75 13.13 5.78 -25.65
C LYS A 75 12.05 5.21 -24.73
N GLU A 76 10.85 4.97 -25.27
CA GLU A 76 9.71 4.45 -24.48
C GLU A 76 10.05 3.09 -23.87
N TYR A 77 10.56 2.15 -24.67
CA TYR A 77 10.92 0.82 -24.18
C TYR A 77 11.97 0.86 -23.06
N ALA A 78 13.02 1.66 -23.22
CA ALA A 78 14.08 1.76 -22.20
C ALA A 78 13.56 2.37 -20.88
N CYS A 79 12.71 3.40 -20.98
CA CYS A 79 12.12 4.06 -19.80
C CYS A 79 11.10 3.19 -19.10
N ASP A 80 10.17 2.57 -19.85
CA ASP A 80 9.15 1.69 -19.27
C ASP A 80 9.77 0.46 -18.60
N TYR A 81 10.78 -0.14 -19.23
CA TYR A 81 11.48 -1.26 -18.64
C TYR A 81 12.20 -0.87 -17.33
N ALA A 82 12.92 0.25 -17.33
CA ALA A 82 13.61 0.75 -16.13
C ALA A 82 12.60 1.11 -15.03
N GLY A 83 11.54 1.85 -15.37
CA GLY A 83 10.48 2.26 -14.44
C GLY A 83 9.77 1.07 -13.82
N SER A 84 9.41 0.06 -14.62
CA SER A 84 8.75 -1.16 -14.14
C SER A 84 9.64 -1.97 -13.19
N LYS A 85 10.95 -2.05 -13.47
CA LYS A 85 11.92 -2.70 -12.57
C LYS A 85 12.05 -1.93 -11.26
N ILE A 86 12.16 -0.61 -11.31
CA ILE A 86 12.23 0.25 -10.11
C ILE A 86 10.97 0.09 -9.26
N ALA A 87 9.78 0.18 -9.86
CA ALA A 87 8.52 0.03 -9.14
C ALA A 87 8.38 -1.37 -8.50
N SER A 88 8.78 -2.43 -9.21
CA SER A 88 8.80 -3.79 -8.68
C SER A 88 9.73 -3.93 -7.47
N GLU A 89 10.97 -3.43 -7.56
CA GLU A 89 11.92 -3.47 -6.45
C GLU A 89 11.42 -2.65 -5.24
N VAL A 90 10.86 -1.46 -5.48
CA VAL A 90 10.29 -0.61 -4.41
C VAL A 90 9.12 -1.31 -3.74
N ARG A 91 8.23 -1.95 -4.53
CA ARG A 91 7.06 -2.66 -3.99
C ARG A 91 7.47 -3.84 -3.11
N ILE A 92 8.44 -4.64 -3.55
CA ILE A 92 8.96 -5.76 -2.77
C ILE A 92 9.60 -5.26 -1.48
N ASN A 93 10.48 -4.25 -1.55
CA ASN A 93 11.16 -3.69 -0.38
C ASN A 93 10.18 -3.04 0.60
N LEU A 94 9.15 -2.35 0.09
CA LEU A 94 8.09 -1.77 0.92
C LEU A 94 7.28 -2.86 1.63
N PHE A 95 6.90 -3.91 0.92
CA PHE A 95 6.16 -5.02 1.50
C PHE A 95 6.98 -5.75 2.57
N GLN A 96 8.26 -6.02 2.30
CA GLN A 96 9.19 -6.59 3.28
C GLN A 96 9.31 -5.70 4.52
N LYS A 97 9.41 -4.37 4.31
CA LYS A 97 9.45 -3.40 5.41
C LYS A 97 8.18 -3.45 6.25
N ILE A 98 7.00 -3.42 5.63
CA ILE A 98 5.71 -3.54 6.33
C ILE A 98 5.66 -4.83 7.13
N GLN A 99 6.03 -5.97 6.55
CA GLN A 99 6.03 -7.27 7.25
C GLN A 99 7.03 -7.32 8.43
N SER A 100 8.06 -6.49 8.44
CA SER A 100 9.03 -6.41 9.54
C SER A 100 8.59 -5.52 10.70
N LEU A 101 7.48 -4.80 10.60
CA LEU A 101 6.99 -3.90 11.65
C LEU A 101 6.27 -4.67 12.77
N SER A 102 6.30 -4.10 13.97
CA SER A 102 5.65 -4.67 15.16
C SER A 102 4.14 -4.49 15.14
N ALA A 103 3.41 -5.26 15.95
CA ALA A 103 1.95 -5.22 16.04
C ALA A 103 1.39 -3.82 16.32
N ASN A 104 2.05 -3.05 17.18
CA ASN A 104 1.68 -1.66 17.50
C ASN A 104 1.51 -0.75 16.28
N PHE A 105 2.25 -1.01 15.20
CA PHE A 105 2.10 -0.24 13.97
C PHE A 105 0.77 -0.54 13.28
N PHE A 106 0.34 -1.80 13.30
CA PHE A 106 -0.89 -2.24 12.64
C PHE A 106 -2.15 -1.86 13.43
N ASP A 107 -2.04 -1.64 14.74
CA ASP A 107 -3.18 -1.22 15.57
C ASP A 107 -3.66 0.20 15.23
N GLY A 108 -2.76 1.06 14.71
CA GLY A 108 -3.07 2.45 14.35
C GLY A 108 -3.31 2.69 12.85
N ILE A 109 -3.23 1.67 11.99
CA ILE A 109 -3.32 1.85 10.53
C ILE A 109 -4.28 0.85 9.91
N ASN A 110 -5.19 1.35 9.08
CA ASN A 110 -6.10 0.49 8.32
C ASN A 110 -5.34 -0.27 7.21
N SER A 111 -5.63 -1.57 7.07
CA SER A 111 -5.06 -2.42 6.01
C SER A 111 -5.32 -1.87 4.59
N GLY A 112 -6.46 -1.21 4.36
CA GLY A 112 -6.78 -0.55 3.10
C GLY A 112 -5.83 0.61 2.78
N GLU A 113 -5.42 1.37 3.80
CA GLU A 113 -4.43 2.43 3.64
C GLU A 113 -3.07 1.84 3.23
N LEU A 114 -2.60 0.80 3.91
CA LEU A 114 -1.35 0.13 3.55
C LEU A 114 -1.38 -0.42 2.12
N MET A 115 -2.51 -0.99 1.69
CA MET A 115 -2.68 -1.45 0.30
C MET A 115 -2.58 -0.29 -0.70
N SER A 116 -3.17 0.87 -0.42
CA SER A 116 -3.01 2.08 -1.25
C SER A 116 -1.55 2.54 -1.31
N ARG A 117 -0.79 2.46 -0.19
CA ARG A 117 0.66 2.76 -0.19
C ARG A 117 1.45 1.80 -1.09
N VAL A 118 1.17 0.49 -1.01
CA VAL A 118 1.88 -0.55 -1.80
C VAL A 118 1.53 -0.50 -3.28
N LYS A 119 0.28 -0.10 -3.62
CA LYS A 119 -0.21 -0.02 -4.99
C LYS A 119 -0.05 1.41 -5.54
N ASP A 120 -0.88 2.35 -5.06
CA ASP A 120 -1.07 3.64 -5.73
C ASP A 120 0.15 4.56 -5.56
N ASP A 121 0.77 4.61 -4.37
CA ASP A 121 1.97 5.43 -4.15
C ASP A 121 3.20 4.88 -4.90
N VAL A 122 3.31 3.55 -5.05
CA VAL A 122 4.39 2.94 -5.86
C VAL A 122 4.15 3.14 -7.35
N ASP A 123 2.88 3.13 -7.81
CA ASP A 123 2.54 3.44 -9.20
C ASP A 123 2.90 4.90 -9.54
N ARG A 124 2.77 5.85 -8.59
CA ARG A 124 3.28 7.23 -8.77
C ARG A 124 4.81 7.29 -8.90
N ILE A 125 5.55 6.38 -8.25
CA ILE A 125 7.00 6.26 -8.46
C ILE A 125 7.32 5.73 -9.87
N TRP A 126 6.53 4.77 -10.36
CA TRP A 126 6.64 4.31 -11.75
C TRP A 126 6.40 5.46 -12.74
N ASP A 127 5.35 6.26 -12.54
CA ASP A 127 5.03 7.43 -13.37
C ASP A 127 6.26 8.37 -13.51
N ILE A 128 6.95 8.66 -12.39
CA ILE A 128 8.14 9.51 -12.42
C ILE A 128 9.29 8.81 -13.16
N ALA A 129 9.57 7.57 -12.81
CA ALA A 129 10.73 6.85 -13.31
C ALA A 129 10.58 6.47 -14.79
N ALA A 130 9.39 6.04 -15.21
CA ALA A 130 9.15 5.61 -16.59
C ALA A 130 8.83 6.75 -17.55
N PHE A 131 8.16 7.80 -17.08
CA PHE A 131 7.55 8.77 -17.97
C PHE A 131 7.89 10.23 -17.66
N MET A 132 7.58 10.73 -16.46
CA MET A 132 7.67 12.17 -16.17
C MET A 132 9.08 12.72 -16.23
N GLY A 133 10.08 11.97 -15.72
CA GLY A 133 11.47 12.42 -15.69
C GLY A 133 12.04 12.65 -17.09
N ILE A 134 11.77 11.72 -18.02
CA ILE A 134 12.23 11.83 -19.41
C ILE A 134 11.42 12.85 -20.19
N LEU A 135 10.11 12.94 -19.94
CA LEU A 135 9.23 13.92 -20.58
C LEU A 135 9.61 15.35 -20.23
N MET A 136 10.01 15.61 -18.97
CA MET A 136 10.51 16.92 -18.57
C MET A 136 11.79 17.30 -19.33
N ALA A 137 12.71 16.35 -19.50
CA ALA A 137 13.91 16.56 -20.30
C ALA A 137 13.56 16.78 -21.79
N GLU A 138 12.60 16.04 -22.34
CA GLU A 138 12.13 16.21 -23.72
C GLU A 138 11.52 17.60 -23.95
N VAL A 139 10.66 18.08 -23.07
CA VAL A 139 10.07 19.43 -23.14
C VAL A 139 11.15 20.50 -23.15
N VAL A 140 12.17 20.38 -22.29
CA VAL A 140 13.27 21.36 -22.24
C VAL A 140 14.09 21.32 -23.54
N ILE A 141 14.53 20.13 -23.98
CA ILE A 141 15.36 19.99 -25.19
C ILE A 141 14.59 20.44 -26.43
N ARG A 142 13.32 20.09 -26.55
CA ARG A 142 12.47 20.49 -27.66
C ARG A 142 12.29 22.02 -27.70
N THR A 143 11.99 22.63 -26.55
CA THR A 143 11.82 24.08 -26.46
C THR A 143 13.11 24.83 -26.83
N VAL A 144 14.26 24.42 -26.26
CA VAL A 144 15.54 25.05 -26.54
C VAL A 144 15.94 24.88 -28.01
N SER A 145 15.80 23.67 -28.57
CA SER A 145 16.11 23.42 -29.99
C SER A 145 15.19 24.22 -30.93
N THR A 146 13.89 24.27 -30.66
CA THR A 146 12.94 25.08 -31.46
C THR A 146 13.31 26.55 -31.42
N MET A 147 13.61 27.12 -30.25
CA MET A 147 14.07 28.51 -30.12
C MET A 147 15.37 28.78 -30.90
N PHE A 148 16.32 27.83 -30.84
CA PHE A 148 17.58 27.92 -31.58
C PHE A 148 17.33 28.01 -33.11
N PHE A 149 16.51 27.13 -33.66
CA PHE A 149 16.22 27.15 -35.11
C PHE A 149 15.43 28.41 -35.52
N MET A 150 14.49 28.88 -34.71
CA MET A 150 13.77 30.14 -34.98
C MET A 150 14.69 31.35 -35.00
N VAL A 151 15.60 31.46 -34.02
CA VAL A 151 16.58 32.57 -33.95
C VAL A 151 17.54 32.51 -35.13
N ARG A 152 17.93 31.31 -35.58
CA ARG A 152 18.79 31.10 -36.75
C ARG A 152 18.13 31.57 -38.06
N ILE A 153 16.82 31.34 -38.21
CA ILE A 153 16.05 31.79 -39.41
C ILE A 153 15.90 33.31 -39.34
N ASN A 154 15.31 33.84 -38.28
CA ASN A 154 15.17 35.28 -38.09
C ASN A 154 15.01 35.62 -36.59
N TRP A 155 16.08 36.18 -36.01
CA TRP A 155 16.11 36.48 -34.56
C TRP A 155 15.06 37.51 -34.14
N MET A 156 14.76 38.53 -35.02
CA MET A 156 13.79 39.55 -34.73
C MET A 156 12.36 39.02 -34.71
N LEU A 157 12.02 38.16 -35.66
CA LEU A 157 10.70 37.51 -35.72
C LEU A 157 10.54 36.51 -34.54
N ALA A 158 11.61 35.88 -34.10
CA ALA A 158 11.60 34.91 -33.00
C ALA A 158 11.28 35.54 -31.63
N ILE A 159 11.49 36.83 -31.41
CA ILE A 159 11.18 37.53 -30.16
C ILE A 159 9.68 37.39 -29.82
N ILE A 160 8.80 37.47 -30.82
CA ILE A 160 7.34 37.49 -30.61
C ILE A 160 6.84 36.15 -30.07
N PRO A 161 7.14 34.98 -30.69
CA PRO A 161 6.75 33.70 -30.14
C PRO A 161 7.40 33.37 -28.78
N ILE A 162 8.64 33.81 -28.57
CA ILE A 162 9.33 33.61 -27.28
C ILE A 162 8.63 34.41 -26.17
N LEU A 163 8.26 35.65 -26.38
CA LEU A 163 7.47 36.44 -25.42
C LEU A 163 6.08 35.84 -25.19
N GLY A 164 5.45 35.38 -26.27
CA GLY A 164 4.15 34.68 -26.17
C GLY A 164 4.22 33.40 -25.36
N MET A 165 5.33 32.67 -25.45
CA MET A 165 5.56 31.49 -24.63
C MET A 165 5.62 31.84 -23.13
N PHE A 166 6.33 32.88 -22.76
CA PHE A 166 6.37 33.33 -21.35
C PHE A 166 4.99 33.79 -20.86
N ALA A 167 4.21 34.49 -21.71
CA ALA A 167 2.85 34.90 -21.38
C ALA A 167 1.93 33.71 -21.17
N SER A 168 1.98 32.71 -22.07
CA SER A 168 1.21 31.47 -21.92
C SER A 168 1.63 30.66 -20.69
N GLY A 169 2.95 30.58 -20.40
CA GLY A 169 3.48 29.94 -19.20
C GLY A 169 2.97 30.61 -17.92
N PHE A 170 2.91 31.96 -17.89
CA PHE A 170 2.34 32.67 -16.74
C PHE A 170 0.84 32.41 -16.54
N ILE A 171 0.08 32.32 -17.63
CA ILE A 171 -1.34 31.96 -17.56
C ILE A 171 -1.51 30.50 -17.09
N ALA A 172 -0.68 29.58 -17.59
CA ALA A 172 -0.69 28.18 -17.20
C ALA A 172 -0.40 27.99 -15.70
N THR A 173 0.59 28.69 -15.13
CA THR A 173 0.88 28.63 -13.69
C THR A 173 -0.26 29.18 -12.84
N ARG A 174 -0.96 30.20 -13.30
CA ARG A 174 -2.17 30.72 -12.64
C ARG A 174 -3.33 29.74 -12.68
N MET A 175 -3.54 29.10 -13.81
CA MET A 175 -4.54 28.05 -13.99
C MET A 175 -4.26 26.89 -13.04
N GLU A 176 -3.01 26.41 -13.00
CA GLU A 176 -2.58 25.28 -12.18
C GLU A 176 -2.86 25.51 -10.70
N LYS A 177 -2.50 26.69 -10.17
CA LYS A 177 -2.75 27.00 -8.76
C LYS A 177 -4.24 26.92 -8.38
N GLN A 178 -5.15 27.34 -9.27
CA GLN A 178 -6.60 27.22 -9.03
C GLN A 178 -7.09 25.78 -9.17
N LEU A 179 -6.49 25.01 -10.09
CA LEU A 179 -6.84 23.61 -10.26
C LEU A 179 -6.36 22.75 -9.07
N ASP A 180 -5.21 23.05 -8.49
CA ASP A 180 -4.63 22.29 -7.38
C ASP A 180 -5.55 22.33 -6.13
N GLU A 181 -6.05 23.52 -5.79
CA GLU A 181 -7.04 23.70 -4.71
C GLU A 181 -8.34 22.90 -4.97
N LEU A 182 -8.84 22.96 -6.21
CA LEU A 182 -10.07 22.24 -6.58
C LEU A 182 -9.88 20.74 -6.67
N TYR A 183 -8.72 20.25 -7.16
CA TYR A 183 -8.41 18.82 -7.19
C TYR A 183 -8.35 18.24 -5.78
N GLY A 184 -7.79 18.99 -4.81
CA GLY A 184 -7.81 18.61 -3.41
C GLY A 184 -9.24 18.44 -2.88
N ALA A 185 -10.11 19.42 -3.14
CA ALA A 185 -11.52 19.38 -2.73
C ALA A 185 -12.30 18.23 -3.40
N VAL A 186 -12.08 17.98 -4.70
CA VAL A 186 -12.69 16.86 -5.44
C VAL A 186 -12.23 15.52 -4.88
N ALA A 187 -10.94 15.38 -4.58
CA ALA A 187 -10.39 14.14 -4.01
C ALA A 187 -10.98 13.86 -2.61
N GLN A 188 -11.11 14.88 -1.76
CA GLN A 188 -11.71 14.76 -0.44
C GLN A 188 -13.18 14.35 -0.54
N GLU A 189 -13.99 15.06 -1.33
CA GLU A 189 -15.42 14.75 -1.49
C GLU A 189 -15.62 13.37 -2.15
N GLY A 190 -14.75 12.99 -3.08
CA GLY A 190 -14.73 11.64 -3.66
C GLY A 190 -14.45 10.55 -2.62
N SER A 191 -13.58 10.82 -1.66
CA SER A 191 -13.33 9.91 -0.53
C SER A 191 -14.55 9.76 0.37
N GLU A 192 -15.23 10.85 0.72
CA GLU A 192 -16.45 10.84 1.53
C GLU A 192 -17.60 10.07 0.83
N MET A 193 -17.75 10.30 -0.47
CA MET A 193 -18.71 9.57 -1.30
C MET A 193 -18.41 8.06 -1.31
N ASN A 194 -17.14 7.69 -1.52
CA ASN A 194 -16.70 6.29 -1.53
C ASN A 194 -16.87 5.63 -0.15
N ASN A 195 -16.56 6.34 0.94
CA ASN A 195 -16.76 5.84 2.30
C ASN A 195 -18.26 5.57 2.56
N THR A 196 -19.13 6.51 2.20
CA THR A 196 -20.59 6.34 2.32
C THR A 196 -21.07 5.12 1.52
N ALA A 197 -20.58 4.93 0.30
CA ALA A 197 -20.92 3.77 -0.52
C ALA A 197 -20.41 2.46 0.12
N ALA A 198 -19.16 2.43 0.60
CA ALA A 198 -18.55 1.25 1.21
C ALA A 198 -19.28 0.84 2.50
N GLU A 199 -19.63 1.81 3.37
CA GLU A 199 -20.45 1.57 4.58
C GLU A 199 -21.80 0.94 4.21
N ASN A 200 -22.49 1.51 3.23
CA ASN A 200 -23.81 1.01 2.80
C ASN A 200 -23.75 -0.37 2.17
N LEU A 201 -22.72 -0.67 1.36
CA LEU A 201 -22.54 -1.99 0.74
C LEU A 201 -22.17 -3.04 1.79
N THR A 202 -21.31 -2.69 2.74
CA THR A 202 -20.92 -3.58 3.85
C THR A 202 -22.11 -3.83 4.78
N GLY A 203 -22.84 -2.77 5.12
CA GLY A 203 -24.01 -2.80 6.01
C GLY A 203 -25.34 -3.05 5.31
N VAL A 204 -25.36 -3.51 4.03
CA VAL A 204 -26.59 -3.60 3.22
C VAL A 204 -27.71 -4.40 3.88
N ARG A 205 -27.36 -5.46 4.63
CA ARG A 205 -28.35 -6.27 5.37
C ARG A 205 -29.03 -5.44 6.46
N THR A 206 -28.29 -4.59 7.16
CA THR A 206 -28.81 -3.68 8.19
C THR A 206 -29.71 -2.63 7.54
N VAL A 207 -29.24 -1.98 6.46
CA VAL A 207 -30.06 -1.00 5.71
C VAL A 207 -31.40 -1.61 5.28
N LYS A 208 -31.37 -2.85 4.75
CA LYS A 208 -32.56 -3.59 4.34
C LYS A 208 -33.45 -3.99 5.52
N ALA A 209 -32.85 -4.44 6.63
CA ALA A 209 -33.60 -4.86 7.82
C ALA A 209 -34.37 -3.70 8.48
N PHE A 210 -33.83 -2.48 8.41
CA PHE A 210 -34.43 -1.28 8.98
C PHE A 210 -35.18 -0.42 7.95
N ALA A 211 -35.25 -0.86 6.67
CA ALA A 211 -35.90 -0.13 5.57
C ALA A 211 -35.41 1.33 5.42
N CYS A 212 -34.10 1.54 5.59
CA CYS A 212 -33.48 2.88 5.58
C CYS A 212 -32.89 3.25 4.22
N GLU A 213 -33.23 2.54 3.12
CA GLU A 213 -32.67 2.79 1.77
C GLU A 213 -32.85 4.24 1.32
N GLY A 214 -34.03 4.81 1.57
CA GLY A 214 -34.33 6.19 1.16
C GLY A 214 -33.41 7.22 1.85
N PHE A 215 -33.10 7.00 3.13
CA PHE A 215 -32.20 7.86 3.89
C PHE A 215 -30.77 7.76 3.38
N GLU A 216 -30.26 6.53 3.19
CA GLU A 216 -28.89 6.30 2.71
C GLU A 216 -28.68 6.77 1.27
N ILE A 217 -29.68 6.59 0.40
CA ILE A 217 -29.67 7.16 -0.97
C ILE A 217 -29.60 8.69 -0.92
N ALA A 218 -30.36 9.34 -0.02
CA ALA A 218 -30.32 10.79 0.12
C ALA A 218 -28.96 11.28 0.64
N LYS A 219 -28.35 10.56 1.60
CA LYS A 219 -27.00 10.83 2.12
C LYS A 219 -25.96 10.74 0.99
N PHE A 220 -25.95 9.66 0.22
CA PHE A 220 -25.06 9.48 -0.92
C PHE A 220 -25.28 10.56 -1.99
N HIS A 221 -26.56 10.89 -2.29
CA HIS A 221 -26.89 11.91 -3.29
C HIS A 221 -26.35 13.29 -2.90
N LYS A 222 -26.32 13.65 -1.62
CA LYS A 222 -25.73 14.91 -1.14
C LYS A 222 -24.25 15.00 -1.47
N HIS A 223 -23.47 13.95 -1.19
CA HIS A 223 -22.04 13.89 -1.53
C HIS A 223 -21.83 13.89 -3.04
N ASN A 224 -22.61 13.10 -3.78
CA ASN A 224 -22.53 13.06 -5.24
C ASN A 224 -22.86 14.42 -5.88
N GLN A 225 -23.83 15.16 -5.36
CA GLN A 225 -24.17 16.50 -5.81
C GLN A 225 -23.00 17.48 -5.59
N LYS A 226 -22.39 17.46 -4.42
CA LYS A 226 -21.23 18.30 -4.10
C LYS A 226 -20.01 17.93 -4.95
N PHE A 227 -19.75 16.63 -5.16
CA PHE A 227 -18.72 16.13 -6.07
C PHE A 227 -18.96 16.63 -7.50
N TYR A 228 -20.20 16.58 -7.98
CA TYR A 228 -20.59 17.14 -9.27
C TYR A 228 -20.32 18.64 -9.36
N GLU A 229 -20.71 19.43 -8.36
CA GLU A 229 -20.50 20.89 -8.33
C GLU A 229 -18.99 21.23 -8.38
N LEU A 230 -18.16 20.54 -7.61
CA LEU A 230 -16.71 20.71 -7.63
C LEU A 230 -16.10 20.37 -9.00
N ASN A 231 -16.60 19.33 -9.68
CA ASN A 231 -16.17 18.99 -11.05
C ASN A 231 -16.62 20.03 -12.09
N ILE A 232 -17.79 20.65 -11.89
CA ILE A 232 -18.21 21.79 -12.71
C ILE A 232 -17.31 22.99 -12.49
N ASP A 233 -16.91 23.29 -11.25
CA ASP A 233 -15.98 24.38 -10.97
C ASP A 233 -14.59 24.11 -11.58
N LEU A 234 -14.10 22.86 -11.52
CA LEU A 234 -12.91 22.40 -12.25
C LEU A 234 -13.04 22.69 -13.76
N SER A 235 -14.15 22.29 -14.34
CA SER A 235 -14.44 22.51 -15.76
C SER A 235 -14.50 24.01 -16.10
N ARG A 236 -15.05 24.85 -15.24
CA ARG A 236 -15.08 26.31 -15.41
C ARG A 236 -13.67 26.92 -15.46
N VAL A 237 -12.74 26.44 -14.63
CA VAL A 237 -11.33 26.86 -14.70
C VAL A 237 -10.72 26.46 -16.05
N PHE A 238 -10.92 25.22 -16.50
CA PHE A 238 -10.43 24.77 -17.81
C PHE A 238 -11.02 25.60 -18.96
N VAL A 239 -12.32 25.82 -18.98
CA VAL A 239 -13.02 26.60 -20.03
C VAL A 239 -12.55 28.05 -20.02
N LYS A 240 -12.15 28.62 -18.88
CA LYS A 240 -11.63 29.98 -18.79
C LYS A 240 -10.21 30.10 -19.35
N TYR A 241 -9.29 29.24 -18.93
CA TYR A 241 -7.86 29.41 -19.21
C TYR A 241 -7.38 28.70 -20.47
N ASN A 242 -7.88 27.52 -20.78
CA ASN A 242 -7.41 26.74 -21.92
C ASN A 242 -7.65 27.45 -23.29
N PRO A 243 -8.83 28.06 -23.55
CA PRO A 243 -9.02 28.84 -24.76
C PRO A 243 -8.10 30.05 -24.84
N MET A 244 -7.75 30.67 -23.70
CA MET A 244 -6.81 31.81 -23.67
C MET A 244 -5.42 31.38 -24.13
N ILE A 245 -4.91 30.26 -23.61
CA ILE A 245 -3.60 29.72 -23.99
C ILE A 245 -3.61 29.35 -25.49
N GLN A 246 -4.63 28.63 -25.95
CA GLN A 246 -4.76 28.24 -27.35
C GLN A 246 -4.90 29.45 -28.29
N THR A 247 -5.65 30.47 -27.87
CA THR A 247 -5.84 31.69 -28.69
C THR A 247 -4.51 32.45 -28.82
N ILE A 248 -3.75 32.62 -27.72
CA ILE A 248 -2.43 33.23 -27.77
C ILE A 248 -1.56 32.49 -28.79
N THR A 249 -1.49 31.17 -28.71
CA THR A 249 -0.62 30.36 -29.57
C THR A 249 -1.02 30.43 -31.05
N ARG A 250 -2.32 30.39 -31.32
CA ARG A 250 -2.82 30.55 -32.70
C ARG A 250 -2.56 31.96 -33.23
N LEU A 251 -2.76 32.99 -32.39
CA LEU A 251 -2.46 34.37 -32.78
C LEU A 251 -0.96 34.55 -33.05
N LEU A 252 -0.06 33.90 -32.29
CA LEU A 252 1.37 33.94 -32.57
C LEU A 252 1.69 33.38 -33.97
N SER A 253 1.06 32.30 -34.37
CA SER A 253 1.22 31.75 -35.75
C SER A 253 0.75 32.73 -36.81
N VAL A 254 -0.40 33.37 -36.60
CA VAL A 254 -0.95 34.38 -37.56
C VAL A 254 -0.06 35.63 -37.59
N ILE A 255 0.36 36.14 -36.44
CA ILE A 255 1.24 37.31 -36.36
C ILE A 255 2.59 37.01 -37.02
N SER A 256 3.16 35.83 -36.77
CA SER A 256 4.40 35.37 -37.39
C SER A 256 4.30 35.29 -38.89
N LEU A 257 3.17 34.79 -39.40
CA LEU A 257 2.90 34.71 -40.83
C LEU A 257 2.74 36.11 -41.48
N LEU A 258 2.02 37.03 -40.82
CA LEU A 258 1.81 38.37 -41.32
C LEU A 258 3.12 39.17 -41.33
N LEU A 259 3.83 39.21 -40.23
CA LEU A 259 5.10 39.96 -40.10
C LEU A 259 6.20 39.30 -40.95
N GLY A 260 6.29 37.99 -40.95
CA GLY A 260 7.23 37.24 -41.79
C GLY A 260 6.94 37.45 -43.28
N GLY A 261 5.66 37.46 -43.68
CA GLY A 261 5.24 37.81 -45.05
C GLY A 261 5.66 39.22 -45.45
N LEU A 262 5.54 40.21 -44.58
CA LEU A 262 6.04 41.54 -44.82
C LEU A 262 7.58 41.60 -45.00
N ILE A 263 8.30 40.78 -44.21
CA ILE A 263 9.76 40.66 -44.35
C ILE A 263 10.15 40.00 -45.67
N VAL A 264 9.40 38.99 -46.12
CA VAL A 264 9.60 38.35 -47.42
C VAL A 264 9.39 39.36 -48.55
N MET A 265 8.35 40.18 -48.48
CA MET A 265 8.00 41.16 -49.56
C MET A 265 8.91 42.37 -49.59
N LYS A 266 9.16 42.99 -48.41
CA LYS A 266 9.83 44.29 -48.31
C LYS A 266 11.29 44.20 -47.83
N GLY A 267 11.72 43.05 -47.30
CA GLY A 267 12.99 42.90 -46.58
C GLY A 267 12.89 43.36 -45.12
N ASN A 268 13.85 42.95 -44.33
CA ASN A 268 13.93 43.31 -42.90
C ASN A 268 14.59 44.68 -42.72
N PRO A 269 13.85 45.72 -42.27
CA PRO A 269 14.38 47.06 -42.17
C PRO A 269 15.53 47.18 -41.14
N LEU A 270 15.58 46.30 -40.11
CA LEU A 270 16.60 46.27 -39.09
C LEU A 270 17.82 45.40 -39.45
N GLN A 271 17.76 44.62 -40.51
CA GLN A 271 18.85 43.78 -41.01
C GLN A 271 19.35 44.29 -42.39
N GLY A 272 19.32 45.58 -42.62
CA GLY A 272 19.82 46.15 -43.87
C GLY A 272 19.05 45.74 -45.14
N GLY A 273 17.79 45.36 -45.02
CA GLY A 273 16.95 44.94 -46.15
C GLY A 273 17.08 43.44 -46.52
N ALA A 274 17.72 42.63 -45.70
CA ALA A 274 17.82 41.18 -45.94
C ALA A 274 16.40 40.57 -46.05
N LYS A 275 16.14 39.85 -47.14
CA LYS A 275 14.86 39.21 -47.39
C LYS A 275 14.88 37.80 -46.86
N MET A 276 13.79 37.39 -46.23
CA MET A 276 13.49 36.02 -45.83
C MET A 276 12.87 35.31 -47.03
N THR A 277 13.19 34.03 -47.22
CA THR A 277 12.56 33.21 -48.28
C THR A 277 11.16 32.77 -47.88
N VAL A 278 10.35 32.33 -48.86
CA VAL A 278 9.03 31.75 -48.59
C VAL A 278 9.15 30.44 -47.80
N GLY A 279 10.15 29.62 -48.16
CA GLY A 279 10.45 28.38 -47.44
C GLY A 279 10.85 28.61 -46.00
N GLU A 280 11.70 29.63 -45.72
CA GLU A 280 12.07 30.04 -44.36
C GLU A 280 10.85 30.48 -43.55
N LEU A 281 9.91 31.22 -44.16
CA LEU A 281 8.67 31.64 -43.48
C LEU A 281 7.81 30.44 -43.10
N ILE A 282 7.68 29.46 -43.97
CA ILE A 282 6.89 28.26 -43.71
C ILE A 282 7.56 27.40 -42.63
N ALA A 283 8.90 27.20 -42.68
CA ALA A 283 9.62 26.50 -41.66
C ALA A 283 9.48 27.21 -40.29
N PHE A 284 9.59 28.55 -40.27
CA PHE A 284 9.40 29.34 -39.03
C PHE A 284 8.00 29.14 -38.43
N THR A 285 6.96 29.17 -39.28
CA THR A 285 5.58 28.96 -38.82
C THR A 285 5.35 27.55 -38.26
N GLN A 286 6.01 26.52 -38.81
CA GLN A 286 5.98 25.16 -38.28
C GLN A 286 6.67 25.08 -36.89
N TYR A 287 7.79 25.78 -36.71
CA TYR A 287 8.45 25.88 -35.40
C TYR A 287 7.56 26.56 -34.36
N VAL A 288 6.87 27.65 -34.72
CA VAL A 288 5.89 28.30 -33.82
C VAL A 288 4.79 27.32 -33.41
N GLY A 289 4.25 26.54 -34.38
CA GLY A 289 3.28 25.49 -34.08
C GLY A 289 3.81 24.39 -33.17
N GLY A 290 5.10 24.03 -33.30
CA GLY A 290 5.76 23.03 -32.48
C GLY A 290 5.96 23.43 -31.02
N MET A 291 5.84 24.73 -30.68
CA MET A 291 5.95 25.25 -29.31
C MET A 291 4.68 25.04 -28.46
N ILE A 292 3.54 24.72 -29.10
CA ILE A 292 2.25 24.56 -28.39
C ILE A 292 2.32 23.42 -27.37
N TRP A 293 2.73 22.25 -27.83
CA TRP A 293 2.76 21.05 -27.00
C TRP A 293 3.65 21.16 -25.75
N PRO A 294 4.90 21.70 -25.80
CA PRO A 294 5.69 21.93 -24.60
C PRO A 294 5.00 22.83 -23.57
N MET A 295 4.25 23.82 -24.01
CA MET A 295 3.54 24.73 -23.12
C MET A 295 2.38 24.06 -22.39
N GLU A 296 1.62 23.19 -23.08
CA GLU A 296 0.53 22.42 -22.49
C GLU A 296 1.05 21.39 -21.49
N MET A 297 2.23 20.81 -21.73
CA MET A 297 2.81 19.78 -20.86
C MET A 297 3.38 20.33 -19.55
N LEU A 298 3.75 21.61 -19.47
CA LEU A 298 4.33 22.19 -18.25
C LEU A 298 3.39 22.06 -17.04
N GLY A 299 2.10 22.41 -17.21
CA GLY A 299 1.11 22.29 -16.13
C GLY A 299 0.93 20.84 -15.65
N TRP A 300 0.78 19.92 -16.60
CA TRP A 300 0.62 18.50 -16.28
C TRP A 300 1.85 17.91 -15.56
N LEU A 301 3.06 18.26 -15.99
CA LEU A 301 4.31 17.83 -15.37
C LEU A 301 4.45 18.34 -13.93
N THR A 302 4.07 19.59 -13.67
CA THR A 302 4.18 20.19 -12.32
C THR A 302 3.26 19.47 -11.35
N ASN A 303 1.99 19.21 -11.74
CA ASN A 303 1.02 18.47 -10.93
C ASN A 303 1.51 17.03 -10.67
N GLY A 304 1.96 16.32 -11.71
CA GLY A 304 2.49 14.97 -11.57
C GLY A 304 3.68 14.91 -10.62
N LEU A 305 4.60 15.87 -10.68
CA LEU A 305 5.78 15.94 -9.80
C LEU A 305 5.38 16.22 -8.35
N SER A 306 4.40 17.11 -8.12
CA SER A 306 3.86 17.41 -6.78
C SER A 306 3.19 16.19 -6.16
N SER A 307 2.32 15.50 -6.90
CA SER A 307 1.68 14.25 -6.48
C SER A 307 2.70 13.18 -6.11
N ALA A 308 3.71 13.00 -6.93
CA ALA A 308 4.74 12.02 -6.70
C ALA A 308 5.62 12.35 -5.49
N LYS A 309 5.93 13.62 -5.26
CA LYS A 309 6.64 14.09 -4.06
C LYS A 309 5.83 13.80 -2.79
N ALA A 310 4.51 13.97 -2.83
CA ALA A 310 3.61 13.60 -1.73
C ALA A 310 3.65 12.08 -1.48
N SER A 311 3.57 11.24 -2.51
CA SER A 311 3.68 9.79 -2.40
C SER A 311 5.01 9.35 -1.79
N VAL A 312 6.14 9.92 -2.23
CA VAL A 312 7.46 9.66 -1.64
C VAL A 312 7.51 10.07 -0.16
N LYS A 313 6.88 11.21 0.24
CA LYS A 313 6.80 11.63 1.64
C LYS A 313 6.05 10.59 2.49
N ARG A 314 4.89 10.09 1.99
CA ARG A 314 4.10 9.06 2.68
C ARG A 314 4.86 7.73 2.80
N LEU A 315 5.48 7.24 1.73
CA LEU A 315 6.31 6.03 1.77
C LEU A 315 7.48 6.18 2.73
N ASN A 316 8.11 7.35 2.79
CA ASN A 316 9.19 7.62 3.73
C ASN A 316 8.74 7.58 5.20
N LYS A 317 7.48 7.91 5.53
CA LYS A 317 6.94 7.70 6.88
C LYS A 317 7.02 6.20 7.25
N ILE A 318 6.58 5.29 6.36
CA ILE A 318 6.65 3.83 6.60
C ILE A 318 8.11 3.33 6.70
N TYR A 319 9.00 3.81 5.82
CA TYR A 319 10.42 3.43 5.90
C TYR A 319 11.13 3.94 7.16
N ALA A 320 10.69 5.06 7.71
CA ALA A 320 11.24 5.64 8.94
C ALA A 320 10.75 4.91 10.21
N GLU A 321 9.60 4.23 10.15
CA GLU A 321 9.11 3.44 11.27
C GLU A 321 10.12 2.35 11.64
N MET A 322 10.42 2.26 12.93
CA MET A 322 11.30 1.23 13.48
C MET A 322 10.44 0.20 14.19
N PRO A 323 10.66 -1.10 13.94
CA PRO A 323 9.98 -2.11 14.73
C PRO A 323 10.41 -1.95 16.20
N GLU A 324 9.44 -1.88 17.10
CA GLU A 324 9.70 -1.76 18.56
C GLU A 324 10.30 -3.06 19.10
N ILE A 325 9.90 -4.18 18.52
CA ILE A 325 10.38 -5.51 18.90
C ILE A 325 11.23 -6.06 17.75
N THR A 326 12.48 -6.30 18.03
CA THR A 326 13.45 -6.83 17.07
C THR A 326 14.26 -7.97 17.68
N ASP A 327 14.67 -8.89 16.84
CA ASP A 327 15.73 -9.84 17.19
C ASP A 327 17.12 -9.24 16.98
N SER A 328 18.15 -9.87 17.53
CA SER A 328 19.52 -9.56 17.17
C SER A 328 19.71 -9.75 15.67
N THR A 329 20.55 -8.92 15.05
CA THR A 329 20.78 -8.89 13.60
C THR A 329 21.31 -10.23 13.04
N GLU A 330 21.91 -11.06 13.90
CA GLU A 330 22.49 -12.37 13.55
C GLU A 330 21.40 -13.45 13.35
N VAL A 331 20.25 -13.30 13.98
CA VAL A 331 19.15 -14.29 13.96
C VAL A 331 18.07 -13.94 12.93
N ALA A 332 17.92 -12.64 12.62
CA ALA A 332 16.86 -12.17 11.73
C ALA A 332 17.10 -12.59 10.27
N GLY A 333 16.29 -13.53 9.79
CA GLY A 333 16.25 -13.92 8.37
C GLY A 333 17.04 -15.15 7.97
N ASP A 334 17.74 -15.81 8.90
CA ASP A 334 18.41 -17.10 8.67
C ASP A 334 17.54 -18.26 9.18
N GLU A 335 16.92 -19.00 8.26
CA GLU A 335 16.01 -20.10 8.59
C GLU A 335 16.74 -21.33 9.16
N GLU A 336 17.97 -21.61 8.71
CA GLU A 336 18.79 -22.70 9.22
C GLU A 336 19.27 -22.40 10.63
N LEU A 337 19.74 -21.16 10.89
CA LEU A 337 20.15 -20.70 12.21
C LEU A 337 18.95 -20.68 13.17
N ASN A 338 17.79 -20.21 12.74
CA ASN A 338 16.56 -20.22 13.54
C ASN A 338 16.10 -21.63 13.90
N SER A 339 16.26 -22.59 12.99
CA SER A 339 15.94 -24.00 13.24
C SER A 339 16.94 -24.65 14.22
N ALA A 340 18.21 -24.34 14.06
CA ALA A 340 19.27 -24.81 14.97
C ALA A 340 19.11 -24.21 16.38
N LEU A 341 18.78 -22.93 16.49
CA LEU A 341 18.49 -22.27 17.76
C LEU A 341 17.24 -22.85 18.42
N PHE A 342 16.16 -23.10 17.67
CA PHE A 342 14.97 -23.76 18.23
C PHE A 342 15.29 -25.14 18.80
N SER A 343 16.14 -25.92 18.11
CA SER A 343 16.56 -27.24 18.60
C SER A 343 17.55 -27.17 19.77
N ALA A 344 18.28 -26.05 19.91
CA ALA A 344 19.21 -25.84 21.02
C ALA A 344 18.49 -25.42 22.32
N PHE A 345 17.33 -24.77 22.23
CA PHE A 345 16.45 -24.49 23.34
C PHE A 345 15.46 -25.65 23.52
N ASP A 346 15.72 -26.55 24.45
CA ASP A 346 14.82 -27.67 24.80
C ASP A 346 13.63 -27.12 25.59
N ILE A 347 12.65 -26.55 24.85
CA ILE A 347 11.50 -25.88 25.45
C ILE A 347 10.48 -26.93 25.91
N ASN A 348 10.24 -27.00 27.20
CA ASN A 348 9.27 -27.89 27.84
C ASN A 348 7.91 -27.24 28.04
N GLY A 349 7.87 -25.91 28.19
CA GLY A 349 6.64 -25.13 28.29
C GLY A 349 6.24 -24.73 29.72
N ASP A 350 7.19 -24.62 30.67
CA ASP A 350 6.98 -23.94 31.96
C ASP A 350 6.80 -22.43 31.69
N ILE A 351 5.71 -21.83 32.18
CA ILE A 351 5.43 -20.42 31.97
C ILE A 351 5.27 -19.73 33.34
N SER A 352 5.92 -18.58 33.50
CA SER A 352 5.72 -17.74 34.69
C SER A 352 5.52 -16.26 34.28
N PHE A 353 4.54 -15.63 34.88
CA PHE A 353 4.29 -14.20 34.86
C PHE A 353 4.66 -13.63 36.22
N GLU A 354 5.60 -12.71 36.26
CA GLU A 354 6.13 -12.13 37.49
C GLU A 354 5.89 -10.62 37.49
N HIS A 355 4.91 -10.17 38.28
CA HIS A 355 4.54 -8.75 38.45
C HIS A 355 4.33 -8.00 37.12
N VAL A 356 3.66 -8.66 36.17
CA VAL A 356 3.50 -8.14 34.80
C VAL A 356 2.53 -6.97 34.78
N THR A 357 3.01 -5.84 34.29
CA THR A 357 2.24 -4.64 34.03
C THR A 357 2.34 -4.29 32.54
N TYR A 358 1.23 -3.91 31.94
CA TYR A 358 1.17 -3.45 30.55
C TYR A 358 0.27 -2.22 30.43
N GLU A 359 0.85 -1.14 29.90
CA GLU A 359 0.20 0.14 29.69
C GLU A 359 0.20 0.51 28.21
N VAL A 360 -0.90 1.05 27.74
CA VAL A 360 -1.02 1.59 26.38
C VAL A 360 -1.11 3.10 26.46
N THR A 361 -0.16 3.78 25.83
CA THR A 361 -0.23 5.23 25.61
C THR A 361 -0.89 5.49 24.26
N GLY A 362 -1.97 6.27 24.24
CA GLY A 362 -2.58 6.73 22.99
C GLY A 362 -1.55 7.49 22.16
N LYS A 363 -1.17 6.96 20.99
CA LYS A 363 -0.36 7.71 20.01
C LYS A 363 -1.21 8.90 19.53
N LYS A 364 -0.64 10.11 19.57
CA LYS A 364 -1.19 11.23 18.81
C LYS A 364 -1.20 10.83 17.34
N GLU A 365 -2.37 10.71 16.74
CA GLU A 365 -2.45 10.76 15.28
C GLU A 365 -1.97 12.14 14.83
N ASP A 366 -0.84 12.19 14.14
CA ASP A 366 -0.42 13.33 13.32
C ASP A 366 -1.31 13.40 12.06
N SER A 367 -2.61 13.55 12.24
CA SER A 367 -3.52 13.87 11.17
C SER A 367 -3.56 15.39 11.03
N GLU A 368 -2.74 15.91 10.12
CA GLU A 368 -2.79 17.32 9.69
C GLU A 368 -4.17 17.72 9.08
N ASP A 369 -5.13 16.80 8.94
CA ASP A 369 -6.37 16.98 8.18
C ASP A 369 -7.68 16.63 8.91
N SER A 370 -7.68 16.40 10.22
CA SER A 370 -8.94 16.24 10.95
C SER A 370 -9.07 17.24 12.09
N GLU A 371 -9.90 18.27 11.86
CA GLU A 371 -10.52 19.11 12.92
C GLU A 371 -11.54 18.32 13.78
N THR A 372 -11.42 17.01 13.88
CA THR A 372 -12.21 16.20 14.79
C THR A 372 -11.41 15.97 16.06
N GLU A 373 -11.83 16.67 17.13
CA GLU A 373 -11.53 16.50 18.53
C GLU A 373 -10.26 15.67 18.82
N ALA A 374 -9.15 16.38 19.02
CA ALA A 374 -7.98 15.87 19.70
C ALA A 374 -8.47 15.27 21.02
N LEU A 375 -8.62 13.94 21.09
CA LEU A 375 -8.56 13.24 22.36
C LEU A 375 -7.23 13.68 22.94
N GLU A 376 -7.27 14.48 23.98
CA GLU A 376 -6.13 14.90 24.78
C GLU A 376 -5.22 13.67 24.96
N ALA A 377 -3.92 13.85 24.87
CA ALA A 377 -2.94 12.78 25.11
C ALA A 377 -3.32 12.13 26.44
N GLY A 378 -4.08 11.04 26.38
CA GLY A 378 -4.68 10.42 27.53
C GLY A 378 -3.57 9.87 28.44
N GLU A 379 -3.79 9.94 29.74
CA GLU A 379 -2.98 9.26 30.71
C GLU A 379 -2.79 7.79 30.28
N PRO A 380 -1.61 7.19 30.46
CA PRO A 380 -1.35 5.81 30.08
C PRO A 380 -2.38 4.90 30.75
N ARG A 381 -3.12 4.16 29.91
CA ARG A 381 -4.16 3.24 30.40
C ARG A 381 -3.53 1.90 30.71
N LYS A 382 -3.56 1.49 31.96
CA LYS A 382 -3.17 0.14 32.37
C LYS A 382 -4.18 -0.88 31.85
N ILE A 383 -3.69 -1.83 31.08
CA ILE A 383 -4.47 -2.99 30.60
C ILE A 383 -4.25 -4.18 31.53
N LEU A 384 -3.00 -4.40 31.95
CA LEU A 384 -2.64 -5.35 33.00
C LEU A 384 -1.90 -4.61 34.12
N ASP A 385 -2.19 -4.95 35.37
CA ASP A 385 -1.63 -4.31 36.57
C ASP A 385 -1.26 -5.37 37.59
N ASP A 386 0.06 -5.62 37.75
CA ASP A 386 0.66 -6.55 38.70
C ASP A 386 0.15 -8.00 38.57
N VAL A 387 0.09 -8.52 37.33
CA VAL A 387 -0.36 -9.89 37.05
C VAL A 387 0.77 -10.88 37.36
N SER A 388 0.52 -11.84 38.29
CA SER A 388 1.47 -12.88 38.64
C SER A 388 0.78 -14.24 38.69
N PHE A 389 1.30 -15.22 37.97
CA PHE A 389 0.92 -16.63 38.00
C PHE A 389 2.00 -17.52 37.39
N ASP A 390 1.95 -18.80 37.66
CA ASP A 390 2.81 -19.83 37.10
C ASP A 390 2.00 -21.02 36.60
N ILE A 391 2.52 -21.73 35.59
CA ILE A 391 2.00 -22.99 35.10
C ILE A 391 3.17 -23.90 34.71
N LYS A 392 3.12 -25.16 35.14
CA LYS A 392 4.15 -26.15 34.82
C LYS A 392 3.93 -26.84 33.50
N ALA A 393 5.01 -27.32 32.88
CA ALA A 393 4.95 -28.07 31.65
C ALA A 393 3.91 -29.22 31.72
N GLY A 394 3.09 -29.31 30.72
CA GLY A 394 2.02 -30.30 30.62
C GLY A 394 0.73 -29.98 31.36
N GLN A 395 0.68 -28.92 32.18
CA GLN A 395 -0.54 -28.51 32.89
C GLN A 395 -1.47 -27.67 31.98
N THR A 396 -2.72 -27.57 32.39
CA THR A 396 -3.74 -26.74 31.75
C THR A 396 -4.09 -25.54 32.66
N LEU A 397 -3.93 -24.31 32.12
CA LEU A 397 -4.35 -23.07 32.76
C LEU A 397 -5.68 -22.60 32.13
N GLY A 398 -6.69 -22.40 32.95
CA GLY A 398 -7.91 -21.70 32.58
C GLY A 398 -7.81 -20.20 32.90
N ILE A 399 -8.17 -19.34 31.98
CA ILE A 399 -8.23 -17.89 32.20
C ILE A 399 -9.67 -17.42 31.97
N MET A 400 -10.29 -16.87 33.01
CA MET A 400 -11.63 -16.32 32.97
C MET A 400 -11.65 -14.82 33.34
N GLY A 401 -12.75 -14.17 33.08
CA GLY A 401 -12.97 -12.76 33.41
C GLY A 401 -13.90 -12.04 32.45
N SER A 402 -14.32 -10.84 32.81
CA SER A 402 -15.18 -10.00 31.99
C SER A 402 -14.54 -9.58 30.65
N THR A 403 -15.35 -9.15 29.70
CA THR A 403 -14.84 -8.56 28.46
C THR A 403 -14.01 -7.31 28.79
N GLY A 404 -12.82 -7.18 28.17
CA GLY A 404 -11.91 -6.06 28.45
C GLY A 404 -11.06 -6.22 29.73
N SER A 405 -11.10 -7.37 30.43
CA SER A 405 -10.25 -7.60 31.61
C SER A 405 -8.77 -7.88 31.32
N GLY A 406 -8.35 -7.97 30.03
CA GLY A 406 -6.95 -8.17 29.65
C GLY A 406 -6.58 -9.60 29.25
N LYS A 407 -7.54 -10.53 29.10
CA LYS A 407 -7.28 -11.95 28.76
C LYS A 407 -6.47 -12.14 27.49
N THR A 408 -6.93 -11.56 26.37
CA THR A 408 -6.21 -11.63 25.08
C THR A 408 -4.86 -10.92 25.13
N THR A 409 -4.72 -9.89 25.97
CA THR A 409 -3.44 -9.20 26.19
C THR A 409 -2.38 -10.13 26.79
N ILE A 410 -2.75 -11.04 27.69
CA ILE A 410 -1.84 -12.06 28.24
C ILE A 410 -1.23 -12.90 27.11
N ILE A 411 -2.05 -13.35 26.15
CA ILE A 411 -1.56 -14.14 25.01
C ILE A 411 -0.63 -13.31 24.13
N ASN A 412 -1.01 -12.08 23.83
CA ASN A 412 -0.23 -11.20 22.98
C ASN A 412 1.15 -10.90 23.59
N LEU A 413 1.21 -10.69 24.92
CA LEU A 413 2.46 -10.51 25.63
C LEU A 413 3.28 -11.80 25.66
N LEU A 414 2.67 -12.97 25.91
CA LEU A 414 3.36 -14.26 25.91
C LEU A 414 4.02 -14.56 24.55
N LYS A 415 3.36 -14.20 23.44
CA LYS A 415 3.91 -14.33 22.08
C LYS A 415 4.85 -13.17 21.68
N ARG A 416 5.08 -12.27 22.62
CA ARG A 416 5.87 -11.06 22.40
C ARG A 416 5.42 -10.30 21.13
N MET A 417 4.10 -10.06 21.01
CA MET A 417 3.54 -9.11 20.06
C MET A 417 3.73 -7.68 20.56
N TYR A 418 3.75 -7.53 21.88
CA TYR A 418 4.08 -6.33 22.65
C TYR A 418 5.05 -6.71 23.77
N ASP A 419 5.90 -5.79 24.20
CA ASP A 419 6.74 -5.97 25.40
C ASP A 419 6.02 -5.43 26.63
N VAL A 420 6.27 -6.05 27.79
CA VAL A 420 5.72 -5.62 29.07
C VAL A 420 6.29 -4.25 29.47
N THR A 421 5.48 -3.40 30.12
CA THR A 421 5.95 -2.11 30.66
C THR A 421 6.56 -2.28 32.07
N GLY A 422 6.25 -3.37 32.77
CA GLY A 422 6.83 -3.74 34.07
C GLY A 422 6.77 -5.25 34.30
N GLY A 423 7.64 -5.76 35.13
CA GLY A 423 7.75 -7.19 35.41
C GLY A 423 8.44 -8.00 34.31
N SER A 424 8.24 -9.32 34.33
CA SER A 424 8.84 -10.26 33.38
C SER A 424 7.91 -11.43 33.08
N ILE A 425 8.01 -11.95 31.84
CA ILE A 425 7.37 -13.21 31.42
C ILE A 425 8.51 -14.17 31.09
N LYS A 426 8.48 -15.37 31.68
CA LYS A 426 9.50 -16.37 31.43
C LYS A 426 8.91 -17.64 30.83
N LEU A 427 9.64 -18.24 29.90
CA LEU A 427 9.40 -19.55 29.35
C LEU A 427 10.58 -20.46 29.72
N ASP A 428 10.32 -21.55 30.47
CA ASP A 428 11.33 -22.43 31.07
C ASP A 428 12.40 -21.68 31.87
N GLY A 429 12.00 -20.63 32.60
CA GLY A 429 12.87 -19.81 33.42
C GLY A 429 13.67 -18.73 32.69
N ILE A 430 13.59 -18.68 31.35
CA ILE A 430 14.24 -17.67 30.49
C ILE A 430 13.25 -16.57 30.19
N ASP A 431 13.65 -15.30 30.36
CA ASP A 431 12.80 -14.16 29.97
C ASP A 431 12.55 -14.19 28.43
N ILE A 432 11.30 -14.06 28.05
CA ILE A 432 10.93 -14.11 26.62
C ILE A 432 11.60 -13.01 25.77
N ARG A 433 12.13 -11.95 26.40
CA ARG A 433 12.89 -10.89 25.74
C ARG A 433 14.30 -11.34 25.33
N GLU A 434 14.83 -12.36 25.99
CA GLU A 434 16.14 -12.95 25.72
C GLU A 434 16.07 -14.09 24.69
N LEU A 435 14.86 -14.64 24.46
CA LEU A 435 14.63 -15.66 23.45
C LEU A 435 14.52 -15.05 22.04
N PRO A 436 15.13 -15.69 21.02
CA PRO A 436 14.88 -15.30 19.62
C PRO A 436 13.38 -15.40 19.30
N LEU A 437 12.82 -14.37 18.63
CA LEU A 437 11.39 -14.33 18.30
C LEU A 437 10.90 -15.56 17.50
N PRO A 438 11.64 -16.07 16.50
CA PRO A 438 11.25 -17.30 15.82
C PRO A 438 11.17 -18.50 16.74
N THR A 439 12.12 -18.64 17.68
CA THR A 439 12.14 -19.73 18.68
C THR A 439 10.93 -19.65 19.59
N LEU A 440 10.68 -18.47 20.20
CA LEU A 440 9.52 -18.23 21.05
C LEU A 440 8.19 -18.53 20.31
N ARG A 441 8.03 -17.98 19.09
CA ARG A 441 6.79 -18.13 18.33
C ARG A 441 6.60 -19.53 17.73
N ARG A 442 7.68 -20.28 17.50
CA ARG A 442 7.61 -21.70 17.13
C ARG A 442 7.18 -22.58 18.30
N ALA A 443 7.55 -22.24 19.52
CA ALA A 443 7.18 -22.99 20.73
C ALA A 443 5.69 -22.86 21.10
N ILE A 444 4.98 -21.87 20.57
CA ILE A 444 3.60 -21.53 20.97
C ILE A 444 2.67 -21.59 19.77
N SER A 445 1.77 -22.57 19.73
CA SER A 445 0.62 -22.57 18.82
C SER A 445 -0.55 -21.80 19.44
N CYS A 446 -1.30 -21.08 18.61
CA CYS A 446 -2.41 -20.27 19.10
C CYS A 446 -3.62 -20.38 18.16
N VAL A 447 -4.79 -20.60 18.75
CA VAL A 447 -6.08 -20.36 18.12
C VAL A 447 -6.60 -19.03 18.64
N MET A 448 -6.67 -18.04 17.76
CA MET A 448 -7.09 -16.67 18.09
C MET A 448 -8.62 -16.57 18.11
N GLN A 449 -9.15 -15.61 18.87
CA GLN A 449 -10.58 -15.28 18.94
C GLN A 449 -11.12 -14.92 17.56
N ASP A 450 -10.40 -14.04 16.82
CA ASP A 450 -10.76 -13.71 15.43
C ASP A 450 -10.17 -14.73 14.47
N ILE A 451 -11.05 -15.53 13.87
CA ILE A 451 -10.67 -16.60 12.97
C ILE A 451 -10.30 -16.03 11.61
N PHE A 452 -9.04 -16.25 11.21
CA PHE A 452 -8.58 -15.88 9.87
C PHE A 452 -8.11 -17.11 9.08
N LEU A 453 -8.73 -17.33 7.91
CA LEU A 453 -8.32 -18.34 6.93
C LEU A 453 -7.85 -17.62 5.67
N PHE A 454 -6.70 -18.07 5.14
CA PHE A 454 -6.15 -17.56 3.90
C PHE A 454 -6.87 -18.16 2.69
N SER A 455 -6.89 -17.43 1.59
CA SER A 455 -7.35 -17.92 0.29
C SER A 455 -6.35 -18.96 -0.25
N ASP A 456 -6.45 -20.17 0.27
CA ASP A 456 -5.57 -21.30 0.01
C ASP A 456 -6.36 -22.60 0.24
N THR A 457 -5.79 -23.76 -0.03
CA THR A 457 -6.41 -25.04 0.32
C THR A 457 -6.57 -25.20 1.83
N ILE A 458 -7.43 -26.12 2.27
CA ILE A 458 -7.54 -26.50 3.68
C ILE A 458 -6.19 -27.02 4.17
N ASP A 459 -5.50 -27.88 3.39
CA ASP A 459 -4.14 -28.37 3.68
C ASP A 459 -3.15 -27.20 3.85
N GLY A 460 -3.14 -26.24 2.90
CA GLY A 460 -2.31 -25.05 2.97
C GLY A 460 -2.56 -24.17 4.20
N ASN A 461 -3.83 -24.05 4.61
CA ASN A 461 -4.21 -23.35 5.83
C ASN A 461 -3.73 -24.06 7.10
N ILE A 462 -3.79 -25.40 7.14
CA ILE A 462 -3.33 -26.20 8.30
C ILE A 462 -1.81 -26.14 8.43
N ARG A 463 -1.07 -26.22 7.32
CA ARG A 463 0.40 -26.14 7.28
C ARG A 463 0.95 -24.73 7.47
N LEU A 464 0.12 -23.75 7.73
CA LEU A 464 0.56 -22.35 7.84
C LEU A 464 1.72 -22.18 8.85
N GLY A 465 2.83 -21.60 8.37
CA GLY A 465 4.02 -21.35 9.18
C GLY A 465 4.93 -22.57 9.40
N ALA A 466 4.59 -23.73 8.81
CA ALA A 466 5.38 -24.96 8.91
C ALA A 466 5.17 -25.88 7.68
N ARG A 467 5.03 -25.29 6.49
CA ARG A 467 4.62 -25.98 5.26
C ARG A 467 5.49 -27.18 4.88
N GLU A 468 6.79 -27.08 5.11
CA GLU A 468 7.74 -28.15 4.74
C GLU A 468 7.90 -29.22 5.83
N SER A 469 7.62 -28.90 7.08
CA SER A 469 7.83 -29.80 8.22
C SER A 469 6.60 -30.65 8.57
N ILE A 470 5.37 -30.18 8.30
CA ILE A 470 4.14 -30.91 8.60
C ILE A 470 3.84 -31.90 7.48
N THR A 471 3.79 -33.18 7.78
CA THR A 471 3.46 -34.27 6.85
C THR A 471 1.96 -34.34 6.56
N THR A 472 1.56 -34.99 5.46
CA THR A 472 0.16 -35.23 5.13
C THR A 472 -0.56 -36.10 6.19
N ALA A 473 0.16 -37.03 6.82
CA ALA A 473 -0.36 -37.83 7.91
C ALA A 473 -0.68 -36.96 9.16
N GLU A 474 0.14 -35.98 9.47
CA GLU A 474 -0.08 -35.04 10.58
C GLU A 474 -1.25 -34.10 10.29
N VAL A 475 -1.38 -33.60 9.05
CA VAL A 475 -2.57 -32.84 8.62
C VAL A 475 -3.83 -33.67 8.84
N ARG A 476 -3.83 -34.92 8.41
CA ARG A 476 -4.97 -35.81 8.58
C ARG A 476 -5.28 -36.11 10.04
N SER A 477 -4.24 -36.35 10.86
CA SER A 477 -4.40 -36.51 12.30
C SER A 477 -5.02 -35.28 12.96
N ALA A 478 -4.55 -34.07 12.59
CA ALA A 478 -5.06 -32.82 13.13
C ALA A 478 -6.52 -32.55 12.71
N LEU A 479 -6.89 -32.90 11.45
CA LEU A 479 -8.28 -32.82 10.98
C LEU A 479 -9.20 -33.77 11.79
N ASN A 480 -8.73 -34.97 12.11
CA ASN A 480 -9.49 -35.89 12.94
C ASN A 480 -9.62 -35.39 14.38
N GLN A 481 -8.54 -34.95 14.99
CA GLN A 481 -8.53 -34.42 16.36
C GLN A 481 -9.40 -33.17 16.52
N SER A 482 -9.52 -32.34 15.50
CA SER A 482 -10.38 -31.14 15.52
C SER A 482 -11.82 -31.43 15.04
N HIS A 483 -12.17 -32.68 14.77
CA HIS A 483 -13.45 -33.10 14.15
C HIS A 483 -13.74 -32.39 12.81
N ALA A 484 -12.72 -31.81 12.17
CA ALA A 484 -12.87 -31.15 10.86
C ALA A 484 -13.01 -32.18 9.73
N SER A 485 -12.50 -33.40 9.87
CA SER A 485 -12.63 -34.47 8.87
C SER A 485 -14.09 -34.81 8.53
N GLU A 486 -15.03 -34.65 9.45
CA GLU A 486 -16.46 -34.92 9.24
C GLU A 486 -17.09 -34.16 8.08
N PHE A 487 -16.67 -32.93 7.86
CA PHE A 487 -17.15 -32.10 6.76
C PHE A 487 -16.14 -32.00 5.61
N VAL A 488 -14.83 -32.04 5.90
CA VAL A 488 -13.78 -32.00 4.88
C VAL A 488 -13.87 -33.24 3.96
N ASP A 489 -14.14 -34.42 4.50
CA ASP A 489 -14.29 -35.65 3.72
C ASP A 489 -15.52 -35.67 2.79
N LYS A 490 -16.48 -34.79 3.04
CA LYS A 490 -17.67 -34.62 2.20
C LYS A 490 -17.44 -33.65 1.04
N MET A 491 -16.34 -32.93 1.04
CA MET A 491 -15.96 -32.01 -0.06
C MET A 491 -15.34 -32.84 -1.21
N GLU A 492 -15.55 -32.38 -2.46
CA GLU A 492 -15.03 -33.08 -3.65
C GLU A 492 -13.53 -33.26 -3.63
N GLU A 493 -12.78 -32.18 -3.27
CA GLU A 493 -11.32 -32.19 -3.23
C GLU A 493 -10.75 -32.38 -1.82
N LYS A 494 -11.60 -32.69 -0.83
CA LYS A 494 -11.23 -32.94 0.57
C LYS A 494 -10.32 -31.82 1.12
N GLU A 495 -9.15 -32.15 1.68
CA GLU A 495 -8.16 -31.21 2.19
C GLU A 495 -7.53 -30.30 1.12
N GLN A 496 -7.65 -30.65 -0.17
CA GLN A 496 -7.21 -29.80 -1.28
C GLN A 496 -8.27 -28.79 -1.71
N THR A 497 -9.45 -28.79 -1.10
CA THR A 497 -10.50 -27.80 -1.37
C THR A 497 -9.98 -26.40 -1.07
N VAL A 498 -10.06 -25.51 -2.08
CA VAL A 498 -9.66 -24.11 -1.95
C VAL A 498 -10.74 -23.34 -1.19
N ILE A 499 -10.32 -22.64 -0.15
CA ILE A 499 -11.18 -21.80 0.66
C ILE A 499 -11.10 -20.36 0.12
N GLY A 500 -12.26 -19.70 -0.06
CA GLY A 500 -12.33 -18.31 -0.44
C GLY A 500 -11.80 -17.35 0.65
N GLU A 501 -11.73 -16.07 0.32
CA GLU A 501 -11.24 -15.02 1.22
C GLU A 501 -11.96 -15.08 2.59
N ARG A 502 -11.15 -15.06 3.68
CA ARG A 502 -11.64 -15.19 5.07
C ARG A 502 -12.55 -16.40 5.30
N GLY A 503 -12.36 -17.48 4.52
CA GLY A 503 -13.12 -18.70 4.68
C GLY A 503 -14.56 -18.60 4.15
N VAL A 504 -14.81 -17.82 3.12
CA VAL A 504 -16.13 -17.78 2.44
C VAL A 504 -16.51 -19.19 2.01
N GLY A 505 -17.75 -19.57 2.29
CA GLY A 505 -18.28 -20.91 2.02
C GLY A 505 -18.27 -21.86 3.23
N LEU A 506 -17.60 -21.53 4.33
CA LEU A 506 -17.57 -22.30 5.57
C LEU A 506 -18.42 -21.65 6.66
N SER A 507 -19.08 -22.48 7.49
CA SER A 507 -19.75 -22.01 8.71
C SER A 507 -18.73 -21.56 9.77
N GLY A 508 -19.17 -20.76 10.76
CA GLY A 508 -18.29 -20.32 11.87
C GLY A 508 -17.61 -21.48 12.57
N GLY A 509 -18.37 -22.53 12.93
CA GLY A 509 -17.82 -23.72 13.57
C GLY A 509 -16.85 -24.52 12.68
N GLN A 510 -17.07 -24.57 11.35
CA GLN A 510 -16.14 -25.22 10.42
C GLN A 510 -14.82 -24.46 10.35
N LYS A 511 -14.86 -23.11 10.27
CA LYS A 511 -13.65 -22.26 10.31
C LYS A 511 -12.88 -22.49 11.61
N GLN A 512 -13.58 -22.56 12.72
CA GLN A 512 -12.98 -22.77 14.04
C GLN A 512 -12.27 -24.12 14.12
N ARG A 513 -12.91 -25.23 13.66
CA ARG A 513 -12.31 -26.55 13.61
C ARG A 513 -11.05 -26.62 12.73
N ILE A 514 -11.02 -25.92 11.58
CA ILE A 514 -9.80 -25.82 10.75
C ILE A 514 -8.69 -25.06 11.47
N THR A 515 -9.03 -24.00 12.22
CA THR A 515 -8.02 -23.24 12.98
C THR A 515 -7.45 -24.04 14.14
N ILE A 516 -8.29 -24.86 14.81
CA ILE A 516 -7.84 -25.81 15.82
C ILE A 516 -6.93 -26.86 15.17
N ALA A 517 -7.31 -27.44 14.02
CA ALA A 517 -6.44 -28.36 13.27
C ALA A 517 -5.07 -27.74 12.96
N ARG A 518 -5.03 -26.47 12.50
CA ARG A 518 -3.80 -25.70 12.27
C ARG A 518 -2.90 -25.66 13.50
N ALA A 519 -3.48 -25.41 14.67
CA ALA A 519 -2.73 -25.34 15.93
C ALA A 519 -2.21 -26.70 16.38
N LEU A 520 -3.03 -27.76 16.26
CA LEU A 520 -2.67 -29.13 16.66
C LEU A 520 -1.62 -29.76 15.73
N ALA A 521 -1.66 -29.47 14.43
CA ALA A 521 -0.72 -30.02 13.45
C ALA A 521 0.74 -29.66 13.75
N ARG A 522 0.98 -28.54 14.44
CA ARG A 522 2.32 -28.03 14.76
C ARG A 522 3.01 -28.75 15.92
N LYS A 523 2.27 -29.48 16.78
CA LYS A 523 2.78 -30.23 17.93
C LYS A 523 3.75 -29.43 18.82
N THR A 524 3.36 -28.22 19.18
CA THR A 524 4.21 -27.30 19.97
C THR A 524 4.15 -27.61 21.46
N PRO A 525 5.19 -27.26 22.25
CA PRO A 525 5.18 -27.41 23.71
C PRO A 525 4.03 -26.66 24.40
N VAL A 526 3.62 -25.53 23.82
CA VAL A 526 2.54 -24.68 24.38
C VAL A 526 1.42 -24.52 23.36
N LEU A 527 0.18 -24.75 23.78
CA LEU A 527 -1.04 -24.52 23.01
C LEU A 527 -1.91 -23.49 23.71
N VAL A 528 -2.25 -22.43 23.00
CA VAL A 528 -3.12 -21.36 23.48
C VAL A 528 -4.44 -21.39 22.71
N LEU A 529 -5.55 -21.36 23.42
CA LEU A 529 -6.90 -21.37 22.89
C LEU A 529 -7.66 -20.15 23.41
N ASP A 530 -7.87 -19.13 22.56
CA ASP A 530 -8.57 -17.89 22.93
C ASP A 530 -10.01 -17.94 22.39
N ASP A 531 -10.97 -18.19 23.28
CA ASP A 531 -12.40 -18.34 23.01
C ASP A 531 -12.72 -19.24 21.80
N SER A 532 -11.91 -20.28 21.65
CA SER A 532 -11.81 -21.11 20.44
C SER A 532 -12.94 -22.13 20.27
N THR A 533 -13.94 -22.16 21.19
CA THR A 533 -15.07 -23.08 21.15
C THR A 533 -16.42 -22.36 21.12
N SER A 534 -16.44 -21.02 21.14
CA SER A 534 -17.66 -20.22 21.25
C SER A 534 -18.65 -20.38 20.10
N ALA A 535 -18.18 -20.69 18.88
CA ALA A 535 -19.01 -20.91 17.69
C ALA A 535 -19.35 -22.40 17.44
N LEU A 536 -18.94 -23.29 18.34
CA LEU A 536 -19.23 -24.73 18.25
C LEU A 536 -20.53 -25.06 18.99
N ASP A 537 -21.19 -26.09 18.51
CA ASP A 537 -22.27 -26.75 19.26
C ASP A 537 -21.70 -27.52 20.45
N THR A 538 -22.54 -27.77 21.44
CA THR A 538 -22.12 -28.37 22.75
C THR A 538 -21.53 -29.76 22.59
N GLU A 539 -21.99 -30.56 21.64
CA GLU A 539 -21.48 -31.91 21.39
C GLU A 539 -20.04 -31.84 20.83
N THR A 540 -19.82 -31.08 19.78
CA THR A 540 -18.48 -30.88 19.18
C THR A 540 -17.52 -30.21 20.18
N GLU A 541 -18.00 -29.27 21.02
CA GLU A 541 -17.18 -28.65 22.09
C GLU A 541 -16.71 -29.73 23.08
N GLN A 542 -17.59 -30.62 23.54
CA GLN A 542 -17.23 -31.70 24.47
C GLN A 542 -16.23 -32.70 23.86
N GLU A 543 -16.40 -33.05 22.59
CA GLU A 543 -15.47 -33.93 21.88
C GLU A 543 -14.07 -33.31 21.75
N ILE A 544 -13.98 -32.06 21.33
CA ILE A 544 -12.69 -31.31 21.27
C ILE A 544 -12.07 -31.20 22.65
N GLN A 545 -12.84 -30.92 23.70
CA GLN A 545 -12.36 -30.89 25.08
C GLN A 545 -11.82 -32.27 25.51
N GLY A 546 -12.44 -33.35 25.06
CA GLY A 546 -11.96 -34.73 25.27
C GLY A 546 -10.58 -34.93 24.63
N VAL A 547 -10.43 -34.56 23.37
CA VAL A 547 -9.15 -34.65 22.65
C VAL A 547 -8.08 -33.77 23.32
N LEU A 548 -8.41 -32.55 23.70
CA LEU A 548 -7.47 -31.67 24.39
C LEU A 548 -7.00 -32.23 25.75
N ALA A 549 -7.86 -32.96 26.45
CA ALA A 549 -7.49 -33.60 27.72
C ALA A 549 -6.51 -34.77 27.53
N GLU A 550 -6.62 -35.50 26.40
CA GLU A 550 -5.74 -36.62 26.05
C GLU A 550 -4.36 -36.20 25.58
N LEU A 551 -4.18 -34.94 25.12
CA LEU A 551 -2.88 -34.40 24.71
C LEU A 551 -1.98 -34.25 25.93
N SER A 552 -1.14 -35.25 26.20
CA SER A 552 -0.15 -35.26 27.28
C SER A 552 1.14 -34.54 26.84
N GLY A 553 1.86 -33.94 27.83
CA GLY A 553 3.16 -33.31 27.61
C GLY A 553 3.11 -31.91 26.93
N MET A 554 1.91 -31.38 26.67
CA MET A 554 1.71 -30.05 26.11
C MET A 554 1.08 -29.14 27.18
N THR A 555 1.69 -27.98 27.42
CA THR A 555 1.11 -26.93 28.28
C THR A 555 -0.03 -26.25 27.56
N LYS A 556 -1.19 -26.14 28.19
CA LYS A 556 -2.39 -25.57 27.58
C LYS A 556 -2.84 -24.32 28.33
N ILE A 557 -3.13 -23.26 27.59
CA ILE A 557 -3.76 -22.04 28.12
C ILE A 557 -5.10 -21.89 27.43
N ILE A 558 -6.19 -21.96 28.19
CA ILE A 558 -7.56 -21.87 27.67
C ILE A 558 -8.20 -20.60 28.22
N ILE A 559 -8.43 -19.64 27.34
CA ILE A 559 -9.26 -18.46 27.65
C ILE A 559 -10.67 -18.79 27.21
N ALA A 560 -11.62 -18.66 28.12
CA ALA A 560 -13.01 -18.90 27.81
C ALA A 560 -13.96 -18.03 28.65
N HIS A 561 -15.13 -17.78 28.09
CA HIS A 561 -16.26 -17.19 28.78
C HIS A 561 -17.16 -18.24 29.43
N ARG A 562 -17.07 -19.49 28.98
CA ARG A 562 -17.86 -20.62 29.50
C ARG A 562 -17.03 -21.42 30.51
N ILE A 563 -17.64 -21.69 31.68
CA ILE A 563 -17.00 -22.51 32.70
C ILE A 563 -16.72 -23.93 32.20
N SER A 564 -17.59 -24.50 31.35
CA SER A 564 -17.42 -25.81 30.76
C SER A 564 -16.03 -26.00 30.13
N ALA A 565 -15.48 -24.95 29.51
CA ALA A 565 -14.19 -25.01 28.83
C ALA A 565 -12.99 -25.08 29.77
N VAL A 566 -13.06 -24.48 30.98
CA VAL A 566 -11.94 -24.39 31.94
C VAL A 566 -12.13 -25.25 33.18
N ARG A 567 -13.29 -25.88 33.36
CA ARG A 567 -13.62 -26.65 34.55
C ARG A 567 -12.61 -27.74 34.90
N LYS A 568 -11.99 -28.36 33.88
CA LYS A 568 -11.00 -29.44 34.05
C LYS A 568 -9.56 -28.94 34.10
N ALA A 569 -9.33 -27.62 34.10
CA ALA A 569 -7.99 -27.06 34.16
C ALA A 569 -7.33 -27.31 35.52
N ASP A 570 -6.03 -27.57 35.51
CA ASP A 570 -5.24 -27.79 36.73
C ASP A 570 -5.16 -26.53 37.61
N LYS A 571 -5.20 -25.37 36.96
CA LYS A 571 -5.23 -24.05 37.60
C LYS A 571 -6.16 -23.13 36.81
N ILE A 572 -6.98 -22.37 37.51
CA ILE A 572 -7.86 -21.35 36.92
C ILE A 572 -7.50 -20.01 37.58
N ILE A 573 -7.34 -18.98 36.74
CA ILE A 573 -7.22 -17.59 37.19
C ILE A 573 -8.42 -16.79 36.70
N VAL A 574 -8.91 -15.90 37.56
CA VAL A 574 -9.97 -14.97 37.22
C VAL A 574 -9.39 -13.57 37.16
N LEU A 575 -9.54 -12.94 36.03
CA LEU A 575 -9.09 -11.56 35.74
C LEU A 575 -10.25 -10.57 35.92
N ASP A 576 -10.04 -9.53 36.68
CA ASP A 576 -10.89 -8.37 36.71
C ASP A 576 -10.05 -7.09 36.66
N LYS A 577 -10.44 -6.17 35.74
CA LYS A 577 -9.79 -4.87 35.51
C LYS A 577 -8.25 -4.96 35.46
N GLY A 578 -7.72 -5.96 34.74
CA GLY A 578 -6.30 -6.15 34.54
C GLY A 578 -5.54 -6.81 35.70
N ARG A 579 -6.22 -7.28 36.73
CA ARG A 579 -5.59 -7.94 37.91
C ARG A 579 -6.11 -9.37 38.07
N VAL A 580 -5.29 -10.26 38.60
CA VAL A 580 -5.72 -11.59 39.05
C VAL A 580 -6.39 -11.45 40.40
N VAL A 581 -7.71 -11.65 40.44
CA VAL A 581 -8.51 -11.53 41.67
C VAL A 581 -8.73 -12.88 42.35
N GLU A 582 -8.77 -13.96 41.59
CA GLU A 582 -8.92 -15.31 42.09
C GLU A 582 -7.98 -16.28 41.38
N CYS A 583 -7.46 -17.25 42.11
CA CYS A 583 -6.62 -18.32 41.58
C CYS A 583 -6.91 -19.60 42.37
N GLY A 584 -7.04 -20.74 41.71
CA GLY A 584 -7.28 -22.06 42.29
C GLY A 584 -7.83 -23.06 41.29
N THR A 585 -8.21 -24.24 41.76
CA THR A 585 -8.95 -25.25 41.00
C THR A 585 -10.44 -24.91 40.96
N HIS A 586 -11.20 -25.60 40.11
CA HIS A 586 -12.66 -25.45 40.03
C HIS A 586 -13.35 -25.52 41.38
N ASP A 587 -13.05 -26.58 42.18
CA ASP A 587 -13.70 -26.81 43.46
C ASP A 587 -13.30 -25.75 44.51
N GLU A 588 -12.03 -25.34 44.53
CA GLU A 588 -11.53 -24.29 45.40
C GLU A 588 -12.20 -22.93 45.13
N LEU A 589 -12.35 -22.58 43.86
CA LEU A 589 -12.97 -21.33 43.43
C LEU A 589 -14.47 -21.30 43.72
N LEU A 590 -15.17 -22.42 43.53
CA LEU A 590 -16.58 -22.54 43.96
C LEU A 590 -16.73 -22.37 45.47
N ALA A 591 -15.81 -22.93 46.28
CA ALA A 591 -15.84 -22.82 47.74
C ALA A 591 -15.53 -21.40 48.22
N LYS A 592 -14.72 -20.61 47.48
CA LYS A 592 -14.42 -19.21 47.82
C LYS A 592 -15.62 -18.28 47.70
N GLY A 593 -16.59 -18.61 46.82
CA GLY A 593 -17.82 -17.81 46.65
C GLY A 593 -17.63 -16.44 46.02
N GLY A 594 -16.57 -16.26 45.21
CA GLY A 594 -16.26 -14.99 44.51
C GLY A 594 -16.79 -14.92 43.09
N LEU A 595 -16.12 -14.12 42.24
CA LEU A 595 -16.53 -13.88 40.84
C LEU A 595 -16.66 -15.17 40.00
N TYR A 596 -15.82 -16.17 40.28
CA TYR A 596 -15.94 -17.47 39.62
C TYR A 596 -17.25 -18.17 39.96
N LYS A 597 -17.64 -18.15 41.24
CA LYS A 597 -18.91 -18.71 41.70
C LYS A 597 -20.11 -17.96 41.12
N GLU A 598 -20.06 -16.62 41.13
CA GLU A 598 -21.12 -15.79 40.52
C GLU A 598 -21.30 -16.13 39.04
N THR A 599 -20.19 -16.30 38.29
CA THR A 599 -20.22 -16.71 36.89
C THR A 599 -20.81 -18.12 36.72
N TYR A 600 -20.46 -19.04 37.62
CA TYR A 600 -21.00 -20.39 37.63
C TYR A 600 -22.52 -20.36 37.83
N ASP A 601 -23.00 -19.68 38.85
CA ASP A 601 -24.42 -19.60 39.18
C ASP A 601 -25.25 -18.87 38.08
N SER A 602 -24.60 -18.05 37.25
CA SER A 602 -25.24 -17.41 36.09
C SER A 602 -25.32 -18.31 34.85
N GLN A 603 -24.47 -19.33 34.75
CA GLN A 603 -24.41 -20.25 33.59
C GLN A 603 -25.15 -21.57 33.83
N TYR A 604 -25.37 -21.95 35.09
CA TYR A 604 -26.01 -23.19 35.53
C TYR A 604 -27.16 -22.91 36.51
#